data_4cc5e65b7f5606c301bd5fb3cc47cd29
#
_entry.id   4cc5e65b7f5606c301bd5fb3cc47cd29
#
_cell.length_a   1.000
_cell.length_b   1.000
_cell.length_c   1.000
_cell.angle_alpha   90.00
_cell.angle_beta   90.00
_cell.angle_gamma   90.00
#
_symmetry.space_group_name_H-M   'P 1'
#
loop_
_entity.id
_entity.type
_entity.pdbx_description
1 polymer ?
#
loop_
_entity_poly.entity_id
_entity_poly.type
_entity_poly.pdbx_seq_one_letter_code
_entity_poly.pdbx_strand_id
1 'polypeptide(L)'
;MWRVIFLFWQAVLGLALVLPGSVQALQPAVPEAVVTYANREIVTLRSTVQGAVPNVRASRVEERLSLLRQEDLALPIERTPVVLDHQKGVLFSIAGRALFVLYEADLDHESRLELSAAADQ
;
A
#
# COMPACT_ATOMS: atom_id res chain seq x y z
N MET A 1 39.63 15.27 50.37
CA MET A 1 39.91 14.47 49.16
C MET A 1 38.85 13.45 48.77
N TRP A 2 37.95 13.13 49.61
CA TRP A 2 36.87 12.16 49.32
C TRP A 2 35.63 12.75 48.70
N ARG A 3 35.50 14.07 48.65
CA ARG A 3 34.31 14.73 48.15
C ARG A 3 34.31 14.99 46.63
N VAL A 4 35.47 14.87 46.02
CA VAL A 4 35.63 15.12 44.58
C VAL A 4 35.23 13.94 43.74
N ILE A 5 35.26 12.72 44.28
CA ILE A 5 34.92 11.50 43.56
C ILE A 5 33.39 11.32 43.45
N PHE A 6 32.61 11.88 44.37
CA PHE A 6 31.15 11.75 44.35
C PHE A 6 30.46 12.64 43.32
N LEU A 7 31.12 13.71 42.89
CA LEU A 7 30.55 14.64 41.92
C LEU A 7 30.64 14.15 40.47
N PHE A 8 31.55 13.20 40.19
CA PHE A 8 31.70 12.65 38.85
C PHE A 8 30.68 11.56 38.52
N TRP A 9 30.02 10.99 39.51
CA TRP A 9 29.05 9.91 39.27
C TRP A 9 27.65 10.40 38.95
N GLN A 10 27.34 11.64 39.23
CA GLN A 10 26.01 12.17 38.94
C GLN A 10 25.87 12.69 37.51
N ALA A 11 26.96 12.99 36.85
CA ALA A 11 26.92 13.49 35.46
C ALA A 11 26.69 12.42 34.41
N VAL A 12 26.91 11.15 34.75
CA VAL A 12 26.78 10.03 33.77
C VAL A 12 25.36 9.46 33.72
N LEU A 13 24.56 9.68 34.75
CA LEU A 13 23.19 9.16 34.81
C LEU A 13 22.16 10.00 34.03
N GLY A 14 22.51 11.23 33.65
CA GLY A 14 21.58 12.10 32.92
C GLY A 14 21.52 11.86 31.42
N LEU A 15 22.50 11.16 30.86
CA LEU A 15 22.60 10.98 29.41
C LEU A 15 21.87 9.74 28.88
N ALA A 16 21.46 8.81 29.74
CA ALA A 16 20.84 7.55 29.32
C ALA A 16 19.34 7.67 29.07
N LEU A 17 18.71 8.78 29.40
CA LEU A 17 17.26 8.94 29.35
C LEU A 17 16.71 9.53 28.02
N VAL A 18 17.59 9.91 27.10
CA VAL A 18 17.16 10.58 25.85
C VAL A 18 17.08 9.61 24.67
N LEU A 19 17.59 8.40 24.80
CA LEU A 19 17.69 7.45 23.68
C LEU A 19 16.44 6.62 23.35
N PRO A 20 15.47 6.34 24.27
CA PRO A 20 14.35 5.48 23.89
C PRO A 20 13.24 6.14 23.08
N GLY A 21 13.19 7.47 23.02
CA GLY A 21 12.11 8.18 22.32
C GLY A 21 12.26 8.29 20.81
N SER A 22 13.47 8.09 20.27
CA SER A 22 13.74 8.28 18.85
C SER A 22 13.55 7.00 18.01
N VAL A 23 13.43 5.84 18.64
CA VAL A 23 13.29 4.56 17.90
C VAL A 23 11.86 4.31 17.43
N GLN A 24 10.86 4.91 18.08
CA GLN A 24 9.45 4.74 17.71
C GLN A 24 9.03 5.53 16.46
N ALA A 25 9.79 6.54 16.08
CA ALA A 25 9.50 7.38 14.91
C ALA A 25 9.93 6.75 13.57
N LEU A 26 10.59 5.58 13.60
CA LEU A 26 11.20 4.95 12.44
C LEU A 26 10.50 3.65 11.98
N GLN A 27 9.22 3.45 12.32
CA GLN A 27 8.46 2.34 11.75
C GLN A 27 8.21 2.63 10.26
N PRO A 28 8.77 1.82 9.35
CA PRO A 28 8.52 2.03 7.93
C PRO A 28 7.05 1.77 7.61
N ALA A 29 6.41 2.72 6.96
CA ALA A 29 5.12 2.49 6.33
C ALA A 29 5.28 1.38 5.29
N VAL A 30 4.24 0.54 5.10
CA VAL A 30 4.23 -0.46 4.04
C VAL A 30 4.36 0.27 2.71
N PRO A 31 5.39 -0.02 1.89
CA PRO A 31 5.62 0.72 0.65
C PRO A 31 4.51 0.46 -0.35
N GLU A 32 4.06 1.52 -0.99
CA GLU A 32 3.16 1.45 -2.12
C GLU A 32 3.83 0.78 -3.31
N ALA A 33 3.05 0.14 -4.17
CA ALA A 33 3.55 -0.46 -5.39
C ALA A 33 2.74 0.03 -6.60
N VAL A 34 3.42 0.51 -7.60
CA VAL A 34 2.82 0.95 -8.86
C VAL A 34 2.82 -0.21 -9.85
N VAL A 35 1.64 -0.50 -10.39
CA VAL A 35 1.50 -1.45 -11.51
C VAL A 35 1.76 -0.72 -12.81
N THR A 36 2.70 -1.22 -13.60
CA THR A 36 3.03 -0.65 -14.91
C THR A 36 2.70 -1.64 -16.03
N TYR A 37 2.29 -1.09 -17.16
CA TYR A 37 2.05 -1.86 -18.37
C TYR A 37 2.40 -0.99 -19.59
N ALA A 38 3.22 -1.52 -20.50
CA ALA A 38 3.69 -0.81 -21.69
C ALA A 38 4.28 0.59 -21.35
N ASN A 39 5.10 0.66 -20.30
CA ASN A 39 5.73 1.87 -19.78
C ASN A 39 4.76 2.95 -19.25
N ARG A 40 3.54 2.54 -18.93
CA ARG A 40 2.54 3.44 -18.32
C ARG A 40 2.12 2.94 -16.96
N GLU A 41 1.93 3.86 -16.04
CA GLU A 41 1.35 3.56 -14.74
C GLU A 41 -0.14 3.31 -14.90
N ILE A 42 -0.60 2.16 -14.38
CA ILE A 42 -2.00 1.73 -14.46
C ILE A 42 -2.72 2.03 -13.15
N VAL A 43 -2.15 1.60 -12.04
CA VAL A 43 -2.74 1.71 -10.72
C VAL A 43 -1.67 1.64 -9.65
N THR A 44 -1.90 2.30 -8.52
CA THR A 44 -1.06 2.19 -7.34
C THR A 44 -1.78 1.35 -6.28
N LEU A 45 -1.13 0.29 -5.83
CA LEU A 45 -1.63 -0.60 -4.79
C LEU A 45 -1.00 -0.22 -3.45
N ARG A 46 -1.84 -0.02 -2.43
CA ARG A 46 -1.41 0.47 -1.12
C ARG A 46 -1.71 -0.49 0.02
N SER A 47 -2.64 -1.42 -0.17
CA SER A 47 -3.09 -2.31 0.89
C SER A 47 -2.53 -3.71 0.76
N THR A 48 -2.36 -4.36 1.92
CA THR A 48 -2.07 -5.79 2.01
C THR A 48 -3.40 -6.55 2.03
N VAL A 49 -3.55 -7.51 1.13
CA VAL A 49 -4.78 -8.30 0.98
C VAL A 49 -4.44 -9.78 1.10
N GLN A 50 -5.06 -10.47 2.05
CA GLN A 50 -4.83 -11.90 2.32
C GLN A 50 -3.34 -12.25 2.45
N GLY A 51 -2.59 -11.42 3.18
CA GLY A 51 -1.16 -11.60 3.38
C GLY A 51 -0.27 -11.17 2.22
N ALA A 52 -0.83 -10.78 1.08
CA ALA A 52 -0.07 -10.28 -0.07
C ALA A 52 0.15 -8.77 0.08
N VAL A 53 1.41 -8.37 0.26
CA VAL A 53 1.82 -6.95 0.32
C VAL A 53 1.71 -6.31 -1.07
N PRO A 54 1.68 -4.96 -1.17
CA PRO A 54 1.50 -4.27 -2.45
C PRO A 54 2.47 -4.72 -3.55
N ASN A 55 3.74 -4.91 -3.27
CA ASN A 55 4.71 -5.39 -4.26
C ASN A 55 4.35 -6.76 -4.84
N VAL A 56 3.91 -7.68 -4.01
CA VAL A 56 3.48 -9.02 -4.45
C VAL A 56 2.21 -8.92 -5.28
N ARG A 57 1.27 -8.10 -4.86
CA ARG A 57 0.03 -7.86 -5.62
C ARG A 57 0.34 -7.25 -6.98
N ALA A 58 1.21 -6.23 -7.03
CA ALA A 58 1.61 -5.57 -8.28
C ALA A 58 2.28 -6.54 -9.24
N SER A 59 3.20 -7.37 -8.79
CA SER A 59 3.86 -8.37 -9.62
C SER A 59 2.87 -9.37 -10.24
N ARG A 60 1.89 -9.80 -9.47
CA ARG A 60 0.84 -10.71 -9.97
C ARG A 60 -0.05 -10.05 -11.02
N VAL A 61 -0.35 -8.76 -10.84
CA VAL A 61 -1.12 -7.99 -11.82
C VAL A 61 -0.32 -7.82 -13.12
N GLU A 62 0.93 -7.43 -13.02
CA GLU A 62 1.81 -7.27 -14.19
C GLU A 62 1.98 -8.58 -14.96
N GLU A 63 2.08 -9.70 -14.26
CA GLU A 63 2.11 -11.02 -14.89
C GLU A 63 0.83 -11.29 -15.68
N ARG A 64 -0.35 -11.03 -15.12
CA ARG A 64 -1.63 -11.19 -15.83
C ARG A 64 -1.74 -10.27 -17.04
N LEU A 65 -1.30 -9.02 -16.89
CA LEU A 65 -1.30 -8.06 -17.99
C LEU A 65 -0.37 -8.50 -19.13
N SER A 66 0.74 -9.13 -18.82
CA SER A 66 1.69 -9.65 -19.83
C SER A 66 1.11 -10.78 -20.67
N LEU A 67 0.10 -11.47 -20.17
CA LEU A 67 -0.58 -12.56 -20.87
C LEU A 67 -1.69 -12.07 -21.81
N LEU A 68 -2.03 -10.79 -21.78
CA LEU A 68 -3.02 -10.22 -22.68
C LEU A 68 -2.52 -10.19 -24.11
N ARG A 69 -3.39 -10.59 -25.03
CA ARG A 69 -3.14 -10.51 -26.46
C ARG A 69 -3.56 -9.16 -27.00
N GLN A 70 -3.00 -8.77 -28.13
CA GLN A 70 -3.38 -7.53 -28.80
C GLN A 70 -4.89 -7.50 -29.14
N GLU A 71 -5.48 -8.63 -29.43
CA GLU A 71 -6.91 -8.82 -29.67
C GLU A 71 -7.74 -8.47 -28.43
N ASP A 72 -7.26 -8.87 -27.25
CA ASP A 72 -7.94 -8.61 -25.98
C ASP A 72 -7.96 -7.12 -25.65
N LEU A 73 -6.91 -6.37 -26.04
CA LEU A 73 -6.80 -4.94 -25.79
C LEU A 73 -7.82 -4.09 -26.56
N ALA A 74 -8.42 -4.66 -27.60
CA ALA A 74 -9.50 -4.00 -28.35
C ALA A 74 -10.86 -4.11 -27.66
N LEU A 75 -10.99 -4.98 -26.63
CA LEU A 75 -12.22 -5.22 -25.92
C LEU A 75 -12.40 -4.23 -24.75
N PRO A 76 -13.64 -3.92 -24.35
CA PRO A 76 -13.87 -3.03 -23.23
C PRO A 76 -13.44 -3.66 -21.90
N ILE A 77 -13.00 -2.81 -20.98
CA ILE A 77 -12.72 -3.21 -19.61
C ILE A 77 -14.05 -3.31 -18.86
N GLU A 78 -14.29 -4.45 -18.26
CA GLU A 78 -15.44 -4.69 -17.41
C GLU A 78 -15.08 -4.39 -15.95
N ARG A 79 -16.03 -3.84 -15.21
CA ARG A 79 -15.89 -3.51 -13.80
C ARG A 79 -16.98 -4.22 -13.02
N THR A 80 -16.59 -5.01 -12.04
CA THR A 80 -17.53 -5.77 -11.20
C THR A 80 -17.27 -5.46 -9.74
N PRO A 81 -18.28 -4.96 -8.99
CA PRO A 81 -18.15 -4.78 -7.54
C PRO A 81 -17.91 -6.12 -6.86
N VAL A 82 -16.96 -6.16 -5.93
CA VAL A 82 -16.64 -7.36 -5.15
C VAL A 82 -16.46 -7.00 -3.68
N VAL A 83 -16.69 -7.97 -2.81
CA VAL A 83 -16.41 -7.88 -1.38
C VAL A 83 -15.58 -9.10 -0.99
N LEU A 84 -14.41 -8.87 -0.42
CA LEU A 84 -13.53 -9.93 0.06
C LEU A 84 -13.03 -9.56 1.45
N ASP A 85 -13.20 -10.46 2.42
CA ASP A 85 -12.79 -10.24 3.82
C ASP A 85 -13.30 -8.91 4.39
N HIS A 86 -14.58 -8.60 4.15
CA HIS A 86 -15.24 -7.35 4.53
C HIS A 86 -14.68 -6.08 3.85
N GLN A 87 -13.79 -6.25 2.87
CA GLN A 87 -13.24 -5.15 2.07
C GLN A 87 -13.99 -5.03 0.75
N LYS A 88 -14.50 -3.84 0.49
CA LYS A 88 -15.14 -3.52 -0.79
C LYS A 88 -14.10 -3.17 -1.83
N GLY A 89 -14.32 -3.62 -3.05
CA GLY A 89 -13.44 -3.36 -4.16
C GLY A 89 -14.15 -3.46 -5.49
N VAL A 90 -13.40 -3.23 -6.56
CA VAL A 90 -13.85 -3.37 -7.94
C VAL A 90 -12.89 -4.30 -8.66
N LEU A 91 -13.43 -5.36 -9.25
CA LEU A 91 -12.69 -6.26 -10.12
C LEU A 91 -12.68 -5.68 -11.53
N PHE A 92 -11.48 -5.52 -12.08
CA PHE A 92 -11.28 -5.16 -13.48
C PHE A 92 -10.96 -6.40 -14.30
N SER A 93 -11.67 -6.60 -15.39
CA SER A 93 -11.50 -7.75 -16.28
C SER A 93 -11.59 -7.34 -17.75
N ILE A 94 -10.92 -8.10 -18.60
CA ILE A 94 -10.99 -8.00 -20.06
C ILE A 94 -11.24 -9.41 -20.63
N ALA A 95 -12.17 -9.52 -21.56
CA ALA A 95 -12.47 -10.78 -22.24
C ALA A 95 -12.75 -11.94 -21.27
N GLY A 96 -13.41 -11.66 -20.14
CA GLY A 96 -13.68 -12.65 -19.11
C GLY A 96 -12.48 -13.01 -18.23
N ARG A 97 -11.34 -12.37 -18.43
CA ARG A 97 -10.11 -12.61 -17.64
C ARG A 97 -9.98 -11.55 -16.56
N ALA A 98 -9.89 -11.97 -15.31
CA ALA A 98 -9.62 -11.07 -14.18
C ALA A 98 -8.21 -10.50 -14.28
N LEU A 99 -8.09 -9.18 -14.20
CA LEU A 99 -6.80 -8.48 -14.21
C LEU A 99 -6.36 -8.17 -12.79
N PHE A 100 -7.14 -7.37 -12.09
CA PHE A 100 -6.86 -6.98 -10.71
C PHE A 100 -8.12 -6.53 -9.99
N VAL A 101 -8.03 -6.48 -8.67
CA VAL A 101 -9.04 -5.88 -7.81
C VAL A 101 -8.45 -4.65 -7.16
N LEU A 102 -9.13 -3.54 -7.25
CA LEU A 102 -8.81 -2.30 -6.54
C LEU A 102 -9.73 -2.18 -5.34
N TYR A 103 -9.17 -2.20 -4.14
CA TYR A 103 -9.92 -2.08 -2.89
C TYR A 103 -9.97 -0.62 -2.42
N GLU A 104 -10.97 -0.29 -1.61
CA GLU A 104 -11.06 1.05 -1.01
C GLU A 104 -9.78 1.44 -0.24
N ALA A 105 -9.14 0.45 0.40
CA ALA A 105 -7.90 0.66 1.13
C ALA A 105 -6.69 1.00 0.23
N ASP A 106 -6.78 0.73 -1.08
CA ASP A 106 -5.74 1.11 -2.05
C ASP A 106 -5.86 2.57 -2.48
N LEU A 107 -7.02 3.18 -2.27
CA LEU A 107 -7.28 4.55 -2.69
C LEU A 107 -6.68 5.54 -1.69
N ASP A 108 -6.19 6.66 -2.20
CA ASP A 108 -5.86 7.79 -1.36
C ASP A 108 -7.14 8.47 -0.84
N HIS A 109 -6.99 9.42 0.07
CA HIS A 109 -8.14 10.07 0.70
C HIS A 109 -9.01 10.81 -0.31
N GLU A 110 -8.42 11.47 -1.27
CA GLU A 110 -9.11 12.24 -2.31
C GLU A 110 -9.93 11.33 -3.23
N SER A 111 -9.32 10.24 -3.70
CA SER A 111 -10.01 9.26 -4.55
C SER A 111 -11.16 8.56 -3.83
N ARG A 112 -11.07 8.35 -2.52
CA ARG A 112 -12.18 7.80 -1.72
C ARG A 112 -13.37 8.74 -1.68
N LEU A 113 -13.13 10.04 -1.54
CA LEU A 113 -14.19 11.04 -1.54
C LEU A 113 -14.90 11.11 -2.90
N GLU A 114 -14.16 11.02 -3.99
CA GLU A 114 -14.73 11.01 -5.35
C GLU A 114 -15.59 9.78 -5.58
N LEU A 115 -15.16 8.60 -5.16
CA LEU A 115 -15.95 7.37 -5.27
C LEU A 115 -17.20 7.42 -4.40
N SER A 116 -17.11 7.95 -3.20
CA SER A 116 -18.25 8.12 -2.31
C SER A 116 -19.29 9.08 -2.92
N ALA A 117 -18.83 10.19 -3.47
CA ALA A 117 -19.70 11.15 -4.15
C ALA A 117 -20.36 10.57 -5.40
N ALA A 118 -19.67 9.72 -6.14
CA ALA A 118 -20.21 9.05 -7.31
C ALA A 118 -21.25 7.96 -6.96
N ALA A 119 -21.10 7.32 -5.81
CA ALA A 119 -22.04 6.31 -5.33
C ALA A 119 -23.36 6.90 -4.80
N ASP A 120 -23.34 8.17 -4.40
CA ASP A 120 -24.51 8.88 -3.87
C ASP A 120 -25.36 9.53 -4.98
N GLN A 121 -24.97 9.44 -6.24
CA GLN A 121 -25.73 9.92 -7.42
C GLN A 121 -26.52 8.79 -8.08
#